data_9fc6e94e1bdbe098f17d183e2975d8a1
#
_entry.id   9fc6e94e1bdbe098f17d183e2975d8a1
#
_cell.length_a   1.000
_cell.length_b   1.000
_cell.length_c   1.000
_cell.angle_alpha   90.00
_cell.angle_beta   90.00
_cell.angle_gamma   90.00
#
_symmetry.space_group_name_H-M   'P 1'
#
loop_
_entity.id
_entity.type
_entity.pdbx_description
1 polymer ?
#
loop_
_entity_poly.entity_id
_entity_poly.type
_entity_poly.pdbx_seq_one_letter_code
_entity_poly.pdbx_strand_id
1 'polypeptide(L)' 'MPAASRERALEAAVELLGAEGVRALSHARVDERAALPPGSTSNWFRTRRALLGGIVDWIAE' A
#
# COMPACT_ATOMS: atom_id res chain seq x y z
N MET A 1 -10.04 11.93 -13.88
CA MET A 1 -10.04 10.55 -13.40
C MET A 1 -9.20 10.45 -12.13
N PRO A 2 -9.76 9.99 -11.06
CA PRO A 2 -8.95 9.83 -9.87
C PRO A 2 -7.83 8.81 -10.13
N ALA A 3 -6.75 8.93 -9.40
CA ALA A 3 -5.70 7.94 -9.46
C ALA A 3 -6.31 6.57 -9.20
N ALA A 4 -5.78 5.55 -9.86
CA ALA A 4 -6.25 4.20 -9.63
C ALA A 4 -6.11 3.88 -8.13
N SER A 5 -7.08 3.16 -7.58
CA SER A 5 -7.06 2.80 -6.17
C SER A 5 -5.77 2.05 -5.79
N ARG A 6 -5.25 1.26 -6.72
CA ARG A 6 -3.98 0.56 -6.52
C ARG A 6 -2.83 1.55 -6.31
N GLU A 7 -2.79 2.62 -7.09
CA GLU A 7 -1.76 3.65 -6.94
C GLU A 7 -1.89 4.38 -5.61
N ARG A 8 -3.12 4.68 -5.20
CA ARG A 8 -3.38 5.30 -3.91
C ARG A 8 -2.89 4.41 -2.76
N ALA A 9 -3.09 3.10 -2.89
CA ALA A 9 -2.60 2.16 -1.90
C ALA A 9 -1.07 2.17 -1.84
N LEU A 10 -0.41 2.21 -2.99
CA LEU A 10 1.06 2.24 -3.03
C LEU A 10 1.61 3.54 -2.44
N GLU A 11 1.00 4.67 -2.75
CA GLU A 11 1.39 5.95 -2.17
C GLU A 11 1.23 5.94 -0.65
N ALA A 12 0.11 5.43 -0.16
CA ALA A 12 -0.15 5.32 1.27
C ALA A 12 0.85 4.38 1.94
N ALA A 13 1.19 3.29 1.27
CA ALA A 13 2.17 2.33 1.80
C ALA A 13 3.56 2.96 1.93
N VAL A 14 3.98 3.73 0.95
CA VAL A 14 5.26 4.43 1.00
C VAL A 14 5.29 5.44 2.14
N GLU A 15 4.20 6.20 2.31
CA GLU A 15 4.09 7.16 3.40
C GLU A 15 4.14 6.46 4.76
N LEU A 16 3.44 5.35 4.87
CA LEU A 16 3.40 4.59 6.11
C LEU A 16 4.78 4.04 6.47
N LEU A 17 5.51 3.52 5.48
CA LEU A 17 6.88 3.06 5.67
C LEU A 17 7.79 4.18 6.15
N GLY A 18 7.68 5.35 5.54
CA GLY A 18 8.51 6.49 5.89
C GLY A 18 8.20 7.05 7.27
N ALA A 19 6.93 7.03 7.66
CA ALA A 19 6.51 7.61 8.93
C ALA A 19 6.68 6.65 10.11
N GLU A 20 6.40 5.36 9.92
CA GLU A 20 6.30 4.42 11.03
C GLU A 20 7.16 3.16 10.88
N GLY A 21 7.78 2.98 9.73
CA GLY A 21 8.67 1.87 9.49
C GLY A 21 7.95 0.61 9.00
N VAL A 22 8.75 -0.39 8.62
CA VAL A 22 8.25 -1.61 7.98
C VAL A 22 7.35 -2.44 8.91
N ARG A 23 7.56 -2.35 10.21
CA ARG A 23 6.75 -3.11 11.17
C ARG A 23 5.31 -2.65 11.24
N ALA A 24 5.07 -1.38 10.93
CA ALA A 24 3.72 -0.83 10.94
C ALA A 24 2.97 -1.11 9.64
N LEU A 25 3.66 -1.58 8.62
CA LEU A 25 3.06 -1.83 7.32
C LEU A 25 2.20 -3.09 7.36
N SER A 26 0.93 -2.93 7.06
CA SER A 26 0.00 -4.04 6.88
C SER A 26 -1.04 -3.63 5.85
N HIS A 27 -1.70 -4.61 5.25
CA HIS A 27 -2.75 -4.33 4.27
C HIS A 27 -3.86 -3.47 4.87
N ALA A 28 -4.27 -3.78 6.10
CA ALA A 28 -5.32 -3.03 6.77
C ALA A 28 -4.90 -1.58 7.03
N ARG A 29 -3.65 -1.36 7.45
CA ARG A 29 -3.15 -0.02 7.71
C ARG A 29 -3.06 0.80 6.42
N VAL A 30 -2.68 0.13 5.32
CA VAL A 30 -2.63 0.79 4.01
C VAL A 30 -4.03 1.19 3.56
N ASP A 31 -5.01 0.30 3.69
CA ASP A 31 -6.40 0.61 3.35
C ASP A 31 -6.89 1.84 4.13
N GLU A 32 -6.64 1.84 5.43
CA GLU A 32 -7.05 2.91 6.31
C GLU A 32 -6.41 4.25 5.91
N ARG A 33 -5.10 4.24 5.70
CA ARG A 33 -4.37 5.45 5.35
C ARG A 33 -4.77 5.98 3.96
N ALA A 34 -5.08 5.09 3.04
CA ALA A 34 -5.49 5.46 1.68
C ALA A 34 -6.98 5.78 1.58
N ALA A 35 -7.72 5.64 2.66
CA ALA A 35 -9.17 5.81 2.70
C ALA A 35 -9.86 4.87 1.70
N LEU A 36 -9.41 3.63 1.67
CA LEU A 36 -9.98 2.59 0.82
C LEU A 36 -10.84 1.63 1.64
N PRO A 37 -11.81 0.97 1.01
CA PRO A 37 -12.58 -0.05 1.70
C PRO A 37 -11.68 -1.17 2.23
N PRO A 38 -12.01 -1.75 3.39
CA PRO A 38 -11.22 -2.86 3.93
C PRO A 38 -11.08 -4.01 2.93
N GLY A 39 -9.86 -4.54 2.81
CA GLY A 39 -9.57 -5.62 1.88
C GLY A 39 -9.11 -5.17 0.51
N SER A 40 -9.14 -3.88 0.22
CA SER A 40 -8.74 -3.37 -1.10
C SER A 40 -7.27 -3.69 -1.41
N THR A 41 -6.39 -3.40 -0.47
CA THR A 41 -4.96 -3.63 -0.67
C THR A 41 -4.67 -5.12 -0.87
N SER A 42 -5.33 -5.99 -0.11
CA SER A 42 -5.10 -7.43 -0.24
C SER A 42 -5.63 -8.00 -1.55
N ASN A 43 -6.57 -7.32 -2.21
CA ASN A 43 -7.01 -7.72 -3.54
C ASN A 43 -5.91 -7.59 -4.58
N TRP A 44 -5.08 -6.56 -4.45
CA TRP A 44 -3.99 -6.34 -5.41
C TRP A 44 -2.68 -6.99 -4.98
N PHE A 45 -2.45 -7.07 -3.68
CA PHE A 45 -1.22 -7.61 -3.11
C PHE A 45 -1.60 -8.64 -2.06
N ARG A 46 -1.72 -9.89 -2.46
CA ARG A 46 -2.29 -10.95 -1.61
C ARG A 46 -1.47 -11.29 -0.39
N THR A 47 -0.16 -11.06 -0.44
CA THR A 47 0.74 -11.35 0.67
C THR A 47 1.51 -10.09 1.02
N ARG A 48 2.09 -10.07 2.22
CA ARG A 48 2.98 -9.00 2.63
C ARG A 48 4.16 -8.86 1.66
N ARG A 49 4.67 -9.99 1.21
CA ARG A 49 5.78 -10.01 0.25
C ARG A 49 5.38 -9.36 -1.07
N ALA A 50 4.18 -9.65 -1.56
CA ALA A 50 3.67 -9.06 -2.78
C ALA A 50 3.51 -7.55 -2.63
N LEU A 51 3.03 -7.10 -1.46
CA LEU A 51 2.89 -5.67 -1.18
C LEU A 51 4.23 -4.98 -1.19
N LEU A 52 5.24 -5.56 -0.52
CA LEU A 52 6.59 -5.00 -0.50
C LEU A 52 7.18 -4.93 -1.90
N GLY A 53 6.99 -5.98 -2.70
CA GLY A 53 7.43 -6.00 -4.09
C GLY A 53 6.79 -4.90 -4.92
N GLY A 54 5.48 -4.68 -4.72
CA GLY A 54 4.76 -3.61 -5.40
C GLY A 54 5.28 -2.24 -5.04
N ILE A 55 5.61 -2.03 -3.77
CA ILE A 55 6.19 -0.76 -3.30
C ILE A 55 7.55 -0.51 -3.95
N VAL A 56 8.39 -1.54 -4.01
CA VAL A 56 9.72 -1.43 -4.62
C VAL A 56 9.59 -1.05 -6.10
N ASP A 57 8.71 -1.72 -6.81
CA ASP A 57 8.46 -1.42 -8.22
C ASP A 57 7.95 0.00 -8.42
N TRP A 58 7.07 0.44 -7.53
CA TRP A 58 6.51 1.79 -7.56
C TRP A 58 7.59 2.85 -7.38
N ILE A 59 8.46 2.65 -6.40
CA ILE A 59 9.56 3.59 -6.11
C ILE A 59 10.58 3.61 -7.24
N ALA A 60 10.84 2.46 -7.84
CA ALA A 60 11.86 2.33 -8.88
C ALA A 60 11.43 2.92 -10.24
N GLU A 61 10.15 3.18 -10.41
CA GLU A 61 9.69 3.86 -11.62
C GLU A 61 10.24 5.29 -11.68
#